data_d2ae8c87ece813783ed2da07245082bc
#
_entry.id   d2ae8c87ece813783ed2da07245082bc
#
_cell.length_a   1.000
_cell.length_b   1.000
_cell.length_c   1.000
_cell.angle_alpha   90.00
_cell.angle_beta   90.00
_cell.angle_gamma   90.00
#
_symmetry.space_group_name_H-M   'P 1'
#
loop_
_entity.id
_entity.type
_entity.pdbx_description
1 polymer ?
#
loop_
_entity_poly.entity_id
_entity_poly.type
_entity_poly.pdbx_seq_one_letter_code
_entity_poly.pdbx_strand_id
1 'polypeptide(L)'
;MNRLRNSSGFSLIELLLAVGILAGAIVGLLGAVGSSYVEQVRNEDRLKAVWLANNKIALLQAEIEANMEKGVYPEDDEKTGNFDEPDDDYKWTYSVKKVEIPIDFSALGGGSEGADATASTTEAATASAEASAAQGLSQVSGLLQLVIKDASKALREVKVTVSWTDSESEEEHTVSLTTHMVNMKQL
;
A
#
# COMPACT_ATOMS: atom_id res chain seq x y z
N MET A 1 -36.13 4.55 -73.18
CA MET A 1 -36.34 3.82 -71.90
C MET A 1 -36.08 4.77 -70.75
N ASN A 2 -37.13 5.43 -70.23
CA ASN A 2 -37.02 6.35 -69.06
C ASN A 2 -37.13 5.55 -67.78
N ARG A 3 -36.05 5.45 -67.03
CA ARG A 3 -36.09 4.97 -65.64
C ARG A 3 -36.68 6.08 -64.77
N LEU A 4 -37.88 5.90 -64.31
CA LEU A 4 -38.51 6.73 -63.31
C LEU A 4 -37.67 6.53 -62.00
N ARG A 5 -36.93 7.57 -61.60
CA ARG A 5 -36.28 7.63 -60.28
C ARG A 5 -37.41 7.73 -59.25
N ASN A 6 -37.63 6.64 -58.53
CA ASN A 6 -38.51 6.61 -57.37
C ASN A 6 -37.88 7.47 -56.28
N SER A 7 -38.31 8.70 -56.12
CA SER A 7 -37.94 9.56 -55.00
C SER A 7 -38.91 9.27 -53.86
N SER A 8 -38.54 8.28 -52.99
CA SER A 8 -39.23 8.09 -51.72
C SER A 8 -38.83 9.21 -50.77
N GLY A 9 -39.79 10.09 -50.45
CA GLY A 9 -39.59 11.11 -49.40
C GLY A 9 -39.60 10.50 -47.99
N PHE A 10 -38.86 11.07 -47.08
CA PHE A 10 -38.87 10.68 -45.68
C PHE A 10 -40.26 10.87 -45.06
N SER A 11 -40.71 9.89 -44.27
CA SER A 11 -41.96 10.01 -43.52
C SER A 11 -41.73 10.89 -42.29
N LEU A 12 -42.73 11.70 -41.93
CA LEU A 12 -42.68 12.57 -40.73
C LEU A 12 -42.42 11.76 -39.45
N ILE A 13 -42.96 10.54 -39.38
CA ILE A 13 -42.75 9.63 -38.23
C ILE A 13 -41.30 9.17 -38.16
N GLU A 14 -40.63 8.93 -39.29
CA GLU A 14 -39.23 8.50 -39.34
C GLU A 14 -38.31 9.63 -38.86
N LEU A 15 -38.60 10.88 -39.23
CA LEU A 15 -37.87 12.04 -38.74
C LEU A 15 -38.03 12.21 -37.21
N LEU A 16 -39.27 12.07 -36.69
CA LEU A 16 -39.53 12.17 -35.25
C LEU A 16 -38.80 11.07 -34.48
N LEU A 17 -38.79 9.86 -35.00
CA LEU A 17 -38.11 8.74 -34.39
C LEU A 17 -36.59 8.92 -34.40
N ALA A 18 -36.03 9.39 -35.52
CA ALA A 18 -34.60 9.69 -35.62
C ALA A 18 -34.17 10.80 -34.65
N VAL A 19 -34.94 11.88 -34.53
CA VAL A 19 -34.66 12.96 -33.55
C VAL A 19 -34.81 12.46 -32.12
N GLY A 20 -35.79 11.61 -31.84
CA GLY A 20 -35.96 10.99 -30.50
C GLY A 20 -34.76 10.12 -30.09
N ILE A 21 -34.26 9.28 -31.01
CA ILE A 21 -33.07 8.46 -30.75
C ILE A 21 -31.83 9.34 -30.56
N LEU A 22 -31.67 10.35 -31.41
CA LEU A 22 -30.54 11.29 -31.31
C LEU A 22 -30.56 12.04 -29.98
N ALA A 23 -31.72 12.55 -29.56
CA ALA A 23 -31.85 13.24 -28.27
C ALA A 23 -31.50 12.31 -27.10
N GLY A 24 -31.99 11.08 -27.12
CA GLY A 24 -31.65 10.07 -26.09
C GLY A 24 -30.14 9.76 -26.05
N ALA A 25 -29.51 9.63 -27.21
CA ALA A 25 -28.07 9.41 -27.31
C ALA A 25 -27.25 10.60 -26.74
N ILE A 26 -27.66 11.84 -27.03
CA ILE A 26 -26.99 13.03 -26.50
C ILE A 26 -27.10 13.09 -24.97
N VAL A 27 -28.28 12.84 -24.40
CA VAL A 27 -28.48 12.83 -22.94
C VAL A 27 -27.60 11.75 -22.29
N GLY A 28 -27.52 10.56 -22.89
CA GLY A 28 -26.66 9.47 -22.39
C GLY A 28 -25.16 9.85 -22.43
N LEU A 29 -24.72 10.47 -23.52
CA LEU A 29 -23.33 10.94 -23.64
C LEU A 29 -22.98 12.03 -22.62
N LEU A 30 -23.88 13.00 -22.41
CA LEU A 30 -23.66 14.08 -21.43
C LEU A 30 -23.55 13.51 -20.00
N GLY A 31 -24.36 12.50 -19.65
CA GLY A 31 -24.23 11.82 -18.38
C GLY A 31 -22.90 11.09 -18.19
N ALA A 32 -22.44 10.38 -19.23
CA ALA A 32 -21.15 9.68 -19.20
C ALA A 32 -19.96 10.65 -19.11
N VAL A 33 -19.99 11.77 -19.81
CA VAL A 33 -18.94 12.80 -19.74
C VAL A 33 -18.92 13.45 -18.35
N GLY A 34 -20.09 13.75 -17.76
CA GLY A 34 -20.17 14.34 -16.44
C GLY A 34 -19.54 13.46 -15.36
N SER A 35 -19.85 12.17 -15.34
CA SER A 35 -19.25 11.24 -14.38
C SER A 35 -17.74 11.09 -14.55
N SER A 36 -17.25 11.06 -15.79
CA SER A 36 -15.81 10.99 -16.09
C SER A 36 -15.06 12.23 -15.61
N TYR A 37 -15.69 13.40 -15.68
CA TYR A 37 -15.06 14.64 -15.22
C TYR A 37 -14.87 14.65 -13.68
N VAL A 38 -15.87 14.23 -12.92
CA VAL A 38 -15.76 14.13 -11.45
C VAL A 38 -14.65 13.16 -11.04
N GLU A 39 -14.57 12.01 -11.71
CA GLU A 39 -13.50 11.04 -11.48
C GLU A 39 -12.11 11.60 -11.80
N GLN A 40 -12.00 12.42 -12.85
CA GLN A 40 -10.73 13.06 -13.22
C GLN A 40 -10.26 14.02 -12.14
N VAL A 41 -11.12 14.88 -11.61
CA VAL A 41 -10.78 15.83 -10.54
C VAL A 41 -10.31 15.07 -9.29
N ARG A 42 -11.01 14.03 -8.88
CA ARG A 42 -10.60 13.18 -7.75
C ARG A 42 -9.23 12.51 -7.96
N ASN A 43 -8.93 12.12 -9.19
CA ASN A 43 -7.63 11.54 -9.51
C ASN A 43 -6.51 12.58 -9.46
N GLU A 44 -6.77 13.83 -9.86
CA GLU A 44 -5.81 14.94 -9.76
C GLU A 44 -5.46 15.23 -8.29
N ASP A 45 -6.45 15.33 -7.41
CA ASP A 45 -6.24 15.53 -5.98
C ASP A 45 -5.45 14.38 -5.34
N ARG A 46 -5.77 13.15 -5.73
CA ARG A 46 -5.03 11.97 -5.27
C ARG A 46 -3.58 11.97 -5.73
N LEU A 47 -3.32 12.33 -6.99
CA LEU A 47 -1.95 12.44 -7.51
C LEU A 47 -1.17 13.54 -6.79
N LYS A 48 -1.81 14.66 -6.50
CA LYS A 48 -1.24 15.76 -5.72
C LYS A 48 -0.90 15.29 -4.31
N ALA A 49 -1.81 14.59 -3.63
CA ALA A 49 -1.58 14.03 -2.30
C ALA A 49 -0.40 13.04 -2.29
N VAL A 50 -0.28 12.17 -3.30
CA VAL A 50 0.86 11.24 -3.44
C VAL A 50 2.17 12.00 -3.63
N TRP A 51 2.17 13.05 -4.44
CA TRP A 51 3.36 13.88 -4.65
C TRP A 51 3.78 14.59 -3.36
N LEU A 52 2.83 15.18 -2.62
CA LEU A 52 3.07 15.80 -1.32
C LEU A 52 3.63 14.80 -0.29
N ALA A 53 3.05 13.60 -0.24
CA ALA A 53 3.51 12.53 0.63
C ALA A 53 4.95 12.10 0.31
N ASN A 54 5.29 11.96 -0.97
CA ASN A 54 6.66 11.64 -1.40
C ASN A 54 7.66 12.73 -1.01
N ASN A 55 7.31 13.99 -1.22
CA ASN A 55 8.16 15.12 -0.81
C ASN A 55 8.38 15.12 0.70
N LYS A 56 7.30 14.89 1.46
CA LYS A 56 7.40 14.85 2.93
C LYS A 56 8.26 13.69 3.41
N ILE A 57 8.13 12.51 2.81
CA ILE A 57 9.00 11.36 3.11
C ILE A 57 10.48 11.70 2.83
N ALA A 58 10.78 12.30 1.69
CA ALA A 58 12.15 12.67 1.33
C ALA A 58 12.75 13.66 2.33
N LEU A 59 11.99 14.67 2.76
CA LEU A 59 12.42 15.62 3.78
C LEU A 59 12.66 14.94 5.13
N LEU A 60 11.76 14.06 5.55
CA LEU A 60 11.90 13.30 6.80
C LEU A 60 13.10 12.36 6.76
N GLN A 61 13.36 11.70 5.64
CA GLN A 61 14.52 10.85 5.46
C GLN A 61 15.82 11.66 5.63
N ALA A 62 15.92 12.82 4.99
CA ALA A 62 17.08 13.69 5.11
C ALA A 62 17.27 14.21 6.55
N GLU A 63 16.19 14.55 7.24
CA GLU A 63 16.22 14.98 8.65
C GLU A 63 16.68 13.83 9.57
N ILE A 64 16.13 12.64 9.38
CA ILE A 64 16.49 11.45 10.15
C ILE A 64 17.96 11.08 9.91
N GLU A 65 18.42 11.09 8.65
CA GLU A 65 19.83 10.82 8.32
C GLU A 65 20.77 11.82 8.98
N ALA A 66 20.45 13.12 8.93
CA ALA A 66 21.25 14.15 9.58
C ALA A 66 21.29 14.00 11.11
N ASN A 67 20.21 13.53 11.72
CA ASN A 67 20.15 13.25 13.16
C ASN A 67 20.92 11.97 13.51
N MET A 68 20.88 10.94 12.67
CA MET A 68 21.67 9.71 12.84
C MET A 68 23.17 9.98 12.75
N GLU A 69 23.61 10.92 11.91
CA GLU A 69 25.01 11.35 11.84
C GLU A 69 25.49 11.98 13.17
N LYS A 70 24.59 12.69 13.86
CA LYS A 70 24.83 13.28 15.18
C LYS A 70 24.70 12.28 16.34
N GLY A 71 24.40 11.01 16.03
CA GLY A 71 24.21 9.96 17.03
C GLY A 71 22.81 9.95 17.67
N VAL A 72 21.88 10.73 17.16
CA VAL A 72 20.48 10.75 17.61
C VAL A 72 19.68 9.81 16.73
N TYR A 73 19.19 8.74 17.29
CA TYR A 73 18.34 7.77 16.59
C TYR A 73 16.87 8.10 16.83
N PRO A 74 16.01 8.09 15.79
CA PRO A 74 14.61 8.41 15.99
C PRO A 74 13.95 7.32 16.85
N GLU A 75 13.37 7.76 17.95
CA GLU A 75 12.43 6.96 18.72
C GLU A 75 11.05 6.99 18.07
N ASP A 76 10.10 6.24 18.63
CA ASP A 76 8.72 6.28 18.15
C ASP A 76 8.19 7.71 18.29
N ASP A 77 7.91 8.34 17.13
CA ASP A 77 7.46 9.73 17.05
C ASP A 77 6.27 9.83 16.08
N GLU A 78 5.32 10.67 16.43
CA GLU A 78 4.16 10.95 15.58
C GLU A 78 3.88 12.45 15.61
N LYS A 79 3.81 13.06 14.44
CA LYS A 79 3.48 14.48 14.29
C LYS A 79 2.50 14.68 13.16
N THR A 80 1.64 15.68 13.35
CA THR A 80 0.64 16.11 12.39
C THR A 80 0.81 17.60 12.12
N GLY A 81 0.54 18.01 10.89
CA GLY A 81 0.58 19.41 10.49
C GLY A 81 -0.12 19.63 9.16
N ASN A 82 -0.17 20.87 8.74
CA ASN A 82 -0.68 21.26 7.43
C ASN A 82 0.50 21.51 6.49
N PHE A 83 0.24 21.46 5.19
CA PHE A 83 1.17 21.99 4.20
C PHE A 83 1.02 23.51 4.10
N ASP A 84 2.06 24.17 3.58
CA ASP A 84 2.03 25.60 3.32
C ASP A 84 1.25 25.91 2.04
N GLU A 85 0.78 27.15 1.90
CA GLU A 85 0.12 27.61 0.68
C GLU A 85 0.98 27.31 -0.57
N PRO A 86 0.39 26.82 -1.66
CA PRO A 86 -1.05 26.70 -1.97
C PRO A 86 -1.69 25.35 -1.60
N ASP A 87 -1.09 24.54 -0.73
CA ASP A 87 -1.49 23.17 -0.43
C ASP A 87 -2.06 23.00 0.98
N ASP A 88 -2.56 24.09 1.57
CA ASP A 88 -3.08 24.19 2.95
C ASP A 88 -4.36 23.36 3.20
N ASP A 89 -5.06 22.95 2.14
CA ASP A 89 -6.18 22.00 2.18
C ASP A 89 -5.74 20.57 2.56
N TYR A 90 -4.43 20.28 2.41
CA TYR A 90 -3.86 18.97 2.71
C TYR A 90 -3.22 18.97 4.09
N LYS A 91 -3.52 17.92 4.85
CA LYS A 91 -2.91 17.64 6.15
C LYS A 91 -1.96 16.46 6.04
N TRP A 92 -0.86 16.54 6.75
CA TRP A 92 0.06 15.41 6.83
C TRP A 92 0.15 14.91 8.27
N THR A 93 0.28 13.61 8.39
CA THR A 93 0.65 12.93 9.64
C THR A 93 1.80 12.00 9.31
N TYR A 94 2.91 12.11 10.03
CA TYR A 94 3.93 11.09 9.93
C TYR A 94 4.06 10.32 11.24
N SER A 95 4.42 9.05 11.14
CA SER A 95 4.79 8.24 12.28
C SER A 95 6.06 7.46 11.98
N VAL A 96 6.98 7.48 12.94
CA VAL A 96 8.19 6.67 12.93
C VAL A 96 8.01 5.59 13.99
N LYS A 97 8.15 4.33 13.61
CA LYS A 97 7.98 3.19 14.52
C LYS A 97 9.11 2.19 14.37
N LYS A 98 9.47 1.58 15.49
CA LYS A 98 10.37 0.45 15.48
C LYS A 98 9.67 -0.75 14.82
N VAL A 99 10.36 -1.40 13.89
CA VAL A 99 9.84 -2.62 13.26
C VAL A 99 10.16 -3.82 14.15
N GLU A 100 9.11 -4.45 14.64
CA GLU A 100 9.23 -5.78 15.24
C GLU A 100 9.02 -6.82 14.14
N ILE A 101 10.04 -7.64 13.90
CA ILE A 101 9.96 -8.73 12.92
C ILE A 101 9.48 -9.98 13.66
N PRO A 102 8.18 -10.30 13.61
CA PRO A 102 7.66 -11.51 14.23
C PRO A 102 8.08 -12.71 13.37
N ILE A 103 9.18 -13.36 13.73
CA ILE A 103 9.57 -14.61 13.09
C ILE A 103 9.22 -15.74 14.03
N ASP A 104 8.28 -16.57 13.59
CA ASP A 104 7.92 -17.79 14.27
C ASP A 104 8.94 -18.89 13.91
N PHE A 105 9.89 -19.12 14.80
CA PHE A 105 10.90 -20.16 14.64
C PHE A 105 10.36 -21.56 14.94
N SER A 106 9.14 -21.70 15.45
CA SER A 106 8.54 -23.00 15.74
C SER A 106 8.33 -23.83 14.46
N ALA A 107 8.14 -23.16 13.32
CA ALA A 107 8.02 -23.79 12.02
C ALA A 107 9.37 -24.29 11.44
N LEU A 108 10.51 -23.76 11.91
CA LEU A 108 11.85 -24.15 11.46
C LEU A 108 12.48 -25.24 12.33
N GLY A 109 12.05 -25.36 13.59
CA GLY A 109 12.50 -26.42 14.51
C GLY A 109 11.41 -27.45 14.64
N GLY A 110 11.24 -28.34 13.65
CA GLY A 110 10.24 -29.40 13.55
C GLY A 110 9.76 -29.94 14.92
N GLY A 111 8.82 -29.24 15.51
CA GLY A 111 8.08 -29.69 16.68
C GLY A 111 6.97 -30.60 16.19
N SER A 112 7.20 -31.89 16.29
CA SER A 112 6.16 -32.88 16.21
C SER A 112 5.34 -32.85 17.51
N GLU A 113 4.29 -32.04 17.51
CA GLU A 113 3.16 -32.31 18.41
C GLU A 113 1.92 -32.59 17.56
N GLY A 114 1.57 -33.87 17.52
CA GLY A 114 0.24 -34.28 16.99
C GLY A 114 0.25 -35.20 15.79
N ALA A 115 0.87 -36.36 15.90
CA ALA A 115 0.44 -37.51 15.13
C ALA A 115 0.56 -38.77 16.02
N ASP A 116 -0.59 -39.15 16.54
CA ASP A 116 -0.86 -40.47 17.04
C ASP A 116 -0.60 -41.49 15.89
N ALA A 117 0.46 -42.22 15.98
CA ALA A 117 0.71 -43.37 15.13
C ALA A 117 1.38 -44.46 15.96
N THR A 118 0.55 -45.38 16.38
CA THR A 118 0.88 -46.73 16.75
C THR A 118 1.92 -47.39 15.86
N ALA A 119 2.85 -48.06 16.53
CA ALA A 119 3.52 -49.29 16.15
C ALA A 119 4.95 -49.25 15.58
N SER A 120 5.76 -49.83 16.42
CA SER A 120 6.69 -50.92 16.06
C SER A 120 8.11 -50.55 15.63
N THR A 121 8.98 -50.72 16.66
CA THR A 121 10.34 -51.38 16.56
C THR A 121 11.12 -51.25 15.25
N THR A 122 12.15 -50.42 15.27
CA THR A 122 13.54 -50.82 14.91
C THR A 122 14.57 -49.74 15.29
N GLU A 123 15.33 -50.02 16.33
CA GLU A 123 16.73 -49.82 16.60
C GLU A 123 17.42 -48.46 16.42
N ALA A 124 17.72 -47.84 17.53
CA ALA A 124 18.97 -47.34 18.16
C ALA A 124 20.03 -46.57 17.34
N ALA A 125 19.99 -46.51 16.05
CA ALA A 125 21.02 -45.79 15.24
C ALA A 125 20.56 -44.43 14.67
N THR A 126 19.25 -44.17 14.58
CA THR A 126 18.66 -42.96 14.10
C THR A 126 18.51 -41.88 15.18
N ALA A 127 18.38 -42.26 16.42
CA ALA A 127 18.18 -41.31 17.52
C ALA A 127 19.36 -40.35 17.77
N SER A 128 20.59 -40.77 17.47
CA SER A 128 21.77 -39.93 17.65
C SER A 128 21.96 -38.89 16.53
N ALA A 129 21.51 -39.20 15.32
CA ALA A 129 21.57 -38.26 14.19
C ALA A 129 20.46 -37.19 14.29
N GLU A 130 19.26 -37.56 14.73
CA GLU A 130 18.15 -36.65 14.96
C GLU A 130 18.39 -35.72 16.17
N ALA A 131 18.98 -36.23 17.24
CA ALA A 131 19.37 -35.42 18.39
C ALA A 131 20.46 -34.40 18.03
N SER A 132 21.43 -34.77 17.19
CA SER A 132 22.47 -33.86 16.73
C SER A 132 21.93 -32.80 15.74
N ALA A 133 20.99 -33.17 14.90
CA ALA A 133 20.31 -32.23 13.98
C ALA A 133 19.41 -31.26 14.77
N ALA A 134 18.67 -31.73 15.77
CA ALA A 134 17.83 -30.89 16.61
C ALA A 134 18.67 -29.91 17.47
N GLN A 135 19.81 -30.32 17.97
CA GLN A 135 20.76 -29.44 18.67
C GLN A 135 21.39 -28.42 17.75
N GLY A 136 21.73 -28.80 16.52
CA GLY A 136 22.24 -27.87 15.50
C GLY A 136 21.19 -26.82 15.13
N LEU A 137 19.94 -27.22 14.94
CA LEU A 137 18.83 -26.32 14.63
C LEU A 137 18.50 -25.35 15.77
N SER A 138 18.58 -25.80 17.03
CA SER A 138 18.35 -24.94 18.19
C SER A 138 19.47 -23.89 18.36
N GLN A 139 20.71 -24.22 18.04
CA GLN A 139 21.82 -23.26 18.05
C GLN A 139 21.68 -22.22 16.92
N VAL A 140 21.29 -22.67 15.72
CA VAL A 140 21.06 -21.79 14.59
C VAL A 140 19.87 -20.86 14.86
N SER A 141 18.78 -21.36 15.45
CA SER A 141 17.64 -20.54 15.81
C SER A 141 17.98 -19.49 16.86
N GLY A 142 18.82 -19.82 17.85
CA GLY A 142 19.31 -18.86 18.84
C GLY A 142 20.16 -17.73 18.20
N LEU A 143 21.06 -18.08 17.28
CA LEU A 143 21.86 -17.10 16.55
C LEU A 143 21.00 -16.23 15.65
N LEU A 144 20.02 -16.80 14.94
CA LEU A 144 19.07 -16.07 14.12
C LEU A 144 18.23 -15.09 14.94
N GLN A 145 17.75 -15.51 16.12
CA GLN A 145 17.03 -14.59 17.02
C GLN A 145 17.89 -13.41 17.45
N LEU A 146 19.17 -13.62 17.71
CA LEU A 146 20.09 -12.55 18.08
C LEU A 146 20.26 -11.56 16.92
N VAL A 147 20.53 -12.05 15.71
CA VAL A 147 20.68 -11.24 14.49
C VAL A 147 19.41 -10.45 14.21
N ILE A 148 18.25 -11.08 14.33
CA ILE A 148 16.95 -10.42 14.07
C ILE A 148 16.66 -9.36 15.13
N LYS A 149 16.96 -9.65 16.40
CA LYS A 149 16.82 -8.68 17.47
C LYS A 149 17.70 -7.44 17.27
N ASP A 150 18.90 -7.63 16.76
CA ASP A 150 19.78 -6.50 16.45
C ASP A 150 19.33 -5.79 15.16
N ALA A 151 18.91 -6.52 14.12
CA ALA A 151 18.34 -5.93 12.91
C ALA A 151 17.06 -5.12 13.22
N SER A 152 16.18 -5.61 14.09
CA SER A 152 14.97 -4.89 14.49
C SER A 152 15.27 -3.61 15.29
N LYS A 153 16.40 -3.53 15.99
CA LYS A 153 16.84 -2.29 16.63
C LYS A 153 17.27 -1.23 15.61
N ALA A 154 17.87 -1.68 14.51
CA ALA A 154 18.37 -0.81 13.46
C ALA A 154 17.30 -0.41 12.43
N LEU A 155 16.16 -1.11 12.37
CA LEU A 155 15.11 -0.90 11.39
C LEU A 155 14.01 0.01 11.94
N ARG A 156 13.65 1.04 11.16
CA ARG A 156 12.51 1.91 11.45
C ARG A 156 11.57 1.95 10.26
N GLU A 157 10.29 1.88 10.54
CA GLU A 157 9.22 2.16 9.60
C GLU A 157 8.86 3.64 9.71
N VAL A 158 8.91 4.33 8.59
CA VAL A 158 8.47 5.71 8.46
C VAL A 158 7.23 5.71 7.57
N LYS A 159 6.10 6.07 8.15
CA LYS A 159 4.81 6.17 7.46
C LYS A 159 4.38 7.62 7.41
N VAL A 160 4.05 8.10 6.21
CA VAL A 160 3.44 9.41 6.00
C VAL A 160 2.05 9.20 5.44
N THR A 161 1.08 9.82 6.07
CA THR A 161 -0.32 9.86 5.63
C THR A 161 -0.67 11.30 5.29
N VAL A 162 -1.21 11.50 4.10
CA VAL A 162 -1.77 12.78 3.67
C VAL A 162 -3.28 12.63 3.58
N SER A 163 -4.01 13.53 4.22
CA SER A 163 -5.47 13.59 4.18
C SER A 163 -5.94 14.93 3.61
N TRP A 164 -7.04 14.89 2.88
CA TRP A 164 -7.74 16.07 2.35
C TRP A 164 -9.24 15.81 2.32
N THR A 165 -10.01 16.88 2.32
CA THR A 165 -11.46 16.81 2.24
C THR A 165 -11.91 17.19 0.84
N ASP A 166 -12.75 16.37 0.22
CA ASP A 166 -13.37 16.69 -1.05
C ASP A 166 -14.39 17.83 -0.86
N SER A 167 -14.27 18.88 -1.67
CA SER A 167 -15.12 20.08 -1.58
C SER A 167 -16.61 19.81 -1.86
N GLU A 168 -16.92 18.73 -2.60
CA GLU A 168 -18.29 18.42 -3.03
C GLU A 168 -18.99 17.41 -2.11
N SER A 169 -18.25 16.43 -1.57
CA SER A 169 -18.83 15.34 -0.78
C SER A 169 -18.60 15.44 0.71
N GLU A 170 -17.77 16.38 1.19
CA GLU A 170 -17.29 16.48 2.58
C GLU A 170 -16.63 15.16 3.09
N GLU A 171 -16.29 14.25 2.19
CA GLU A 171 -15.60 13.01 2.53
C GLU A 171 -14.10 13.26 2.71
N GLU A 172 -13.54 12.72 3.79
CA GLU A 172 -12.10 12.75 4.01
C GLU A 172 -11.44 11.60 3.24
N HIS A 173 -10.52 11.97 2.36
CA HIS A 173 -9.69 11.05 1.61
C HIS A 173 -8.29 10.98 2.21
N THR A 174 -7.67 9.81 2.16
CA THR A 174 -6.33 9.60 2.70
C THR A 174 -5.46 8.81 1.74
N VAL A 175 -4.18 9.19 1.69
CA VAL A 175 -3.12 8.42 1.02
C VAL A 175 -2.00 8.22 2.02
N SER A 176 -1.53 6.99 2.18
CA SER A 176 -0.41 6.69 3.05
C SER A 176 0.72 6.02 2.27
N LEU A 177 1.93 6.50 2.51
CA LEU A 177 3.17 5.94 2.01
C LEU A 177 4.01 5.45 3.18
N THR A 178 4.60 4.28 3.03
CA THR A 178 5.46 3.68 4.04
C THR A 178 6.83 3.39 3.43
N THR A 179 7.87 3.75 4.17
CA THR A 179 9.26 3.43 3.82
C THR A 179 9.99 2.85 5.03
N HIS A 180 11.06 2.13 4.79
CA HIS A 180 11.89 1.54 5.85
C HIS A 180 13.29 2.13 5.79
N MET A 181 13.83 2.47 6.94
CA MET A 181 15.19 3.01 7.09
C MET A 181 16.01 2.10 7.98
N VAL A 182 17.26 1.89 7.62
CA VAL A 182 18.20 1.04 8.35
C VAL A 182 19.38 1.87 8.82
N ASN A 183 19.69 1.81 10.11
CA ASN A 183 20.90 2.40 10.64
C ASN A 183 22.07 1.39 10.57
N MET A 184 22.90 1.51 9.57
CA MET A 184 24.06 0.62 9.38
C MET A 184 25.16 0.78 10.45
N LYS A 185 25.11 1.83 11.29
CA LYS A 185 26.09 2.03 12.37
C LYS A 185 25.77 1.22 13.63
N GLN A 186 24.59 0.60 13.69
CA GLN A 186 24.16 -0.25 14.81
C GLN A 186 24.18 -1.76 14.48
N LEU A 187 24.55 -2.12 13.28
CA LEU A 187 24.83 -3.48 12.84
C LEU A 187 26.32 -3.79 12.99
#